data_3a45ec2aac6d7bfd791541f54023390c
#
_entry.id   3a45ec2aac6d7bfd791541f54023390c
#
_cell.length_a   1.000
_cell.length_b   1.000
_cell.length_c   1.000
_cell.angle_alpha   90.00
_cell.angle_beta   90.00
_cell.angle_gamma   90.00
#
_symmetry.space_group_name_H-M   'P 1'
#
loop_
_entity.id
_entity.type
_entity.pdbx_description
1 polymer ?
#
loop_
_entity_poly.entity_id
_entity_poly.type
_entity_poly.pdbx_seq_one_letter_code
_entity_poly.pdbx_strand_id
1 'polypeptide(L)'
;MPQPGGHRTRPTTCCLRGRHLFSRFAPVLHLLGILTIGFGVLMLVPLSLSWATGDGAHSAYDEAVLITLTCGGLLALMARHRRREMEVRESFLLVALTWSLLPAFGALPFYLYIRELSWTDAYFEAVSGLTATGATVLSGLDQLPLSINFWRTFMHWIGGLGVVVLAVAILPLLGFGGRSMLKAETPGPMKDSKVTPRITETAKGLWVVYLILTLACTLGLHYAGMPLWDALMHAF
;
A
#
# COMPACT_ATOMS: atom_id res chain seq x y z
N MET A 1 56.13 43.94 -14.41
CA MET A 1 55.74 43.23 -13.18
C MET A 1 54.46 42.52 -13.45
N PRO A 2 54.42 41.17 -13.52
CA PRO A 2 53.20 40.39 -13.69
C PRO A 2 52.59 40.08 -12.33
N GLN A 3 51.24 40.21 -12.26
CA GLN A 3 50.43 39.90 -11.10
C GLN A 3 50.27 38.38 -10.93
N PRO A 4 50.29 37.81 -9.71
CA PRO A 4 50.12 36.38 -9.48
C PRO A 4 48.65 35.98 -9.55
N GLY A 5 48.36 34.96 -10.38
CA GLY A 5 47.04 34.34 -10.55
C GLY A 5 46.60 33.62 -9.29
N GLY A 6 45.49 34.09 -8.71
CA GLY A 6 44.82 33.42 -7.61
C GLY A 6 44.12 32.11 -8.05
N HIS A 7 44.64 30.97 -7.63
CA HIS A 7 43.98 29.67 -7.72
C HIS A 7 42.70 29.69 -6.85
N ARG A 8 41.54 29.91 -7.47
CA ARG A 8 40.25 29.62 -6.84
C ARG A 8 40.04 28.11 -6.84
N THR A 9 40.27 27.48 -5.72
CA THR A 9 39.81 26.11 -5.44
C THR A 9 38.27 26.06 -5.51
N ARG A 10 37.73 25.34 -6.49
CA ARG A 10 36.29 25.07 -6.60
C ARG A 10 35.89 24.14 -5.43
N PRO A 11 34.89 24.52 -4.62
CA PRO A 11 34.42 23.63 -3.56
C PRO A 11 33.69 22.42 -4.17
N THR A 12 34.01 21.29 -3.63
CA THR A 12 33.55 19.92 -3.88
C THR A 12 32.07 19.79 -4.24
N THR A 13 31.81 19.50 -5.50
CA THR A 13 30.50 19.29 -6.12
C THR A 13 29.78 17.97 -5.69
N CYS A 14 30.38 17.19 -4.80
CA CYS A 14 29.85 15.88 -4.42
C CYS A 14 28.62 15.95 -3.48
N CYS A 15 28.56 16.91 -2.56
CA CYS A 15 27.44 17.07 -1.62
C CYS A 15 26.16 17.65 -2.25
N LEU A 16 26.26 18.37 -3.37
CA LEU A 16 25.09 18.99 -4.01
C LEU A 16 24.26 17.99 -4.82
N ARG A 17 24.89 16.93 -5.34
CA ARG A 17 24.21 15.91 -6.17
C ARG A 17 23.22 15.05 -5.36
N GLY A 18 23.54 14.72 -4.10
CA GLY A 18 22.66 13.97 -3.21
C GLY A 18 21.40 14.74 -2.79
N ARG A 19 21.52 16.06 -2.56
CA ARG A 19 20.38 16.93 -2.20
C ARG A 19 19.37 17.08 -3.34
N HIS A 20 19.82 17.11 -4.60
CA HIS A 20 18.94 17.20 -5.77
C HIS A 20 18.19 15.87 -6.02
N LEU A 21 18.82 14.72 -5.81
CA LEU A 21 18.19 13.41 -5.98
C LEU A 21 17.09 13.21 -4.94
N PHE A 22 17.38 13.46 -3.67
CA PHE A 22 16.40 13.35 -2.57
C PHE A 22 15.20 14.29 -2.75
N SER A 23 15.44 15.51 -3.28
CA SER A 23 14.36 16.46 -3.54
C SER A 23 13.38 16.01 -4.63
N ARG A 24 13.86 15.17 -5.55
CA ARG A 24 13.05 14.65 -6.66
C ARG A 24 12.11 13.55 -6.20
N PHE A 25 12.54 12.68 -5.29
CA PHE A 25 11.72 11.57 -4.79
C PHE A 25 10.89 11.90 -3.53
N ALA A 26 11.00 13.11 -3.01
CA ALA A 26 10.29 13.52 -1.81
C ALA A 26 8.75 13.31 -1.89
N PRO A 27 8.03 13.64 -2.98
CA PRO A 27 6.60 13.37 -3.06
C PRO A 27 6.25 11.89 -2.99
N VAL A 28 7.06 11.04 -3.65
CA VAL A 28 6.89 9.57 -3.63
C VAL A 28 7.07 9.03 -2.22
N LEU A 29 8.15 9.44 -1.53
CA LEU A 29 8.43 9.01 -0.15
C LEU A 29 7.36 9.49 0.83
N HIS A 30 6.84 10.71 0.66
CA HIS A 30 5.78 11.24 1.50
C HIS A 30 4.50 10.42 1.37
N LEU A 31 4.04 10.15 0.15
CA LEU A 31 2.85 9.35 -0.10
C LEU A 31 3.04 7.90 0.33
N LEU A 32 4.22 7.31 0.07
CA LEU A 32 4.56 5.98 0.54
C LEU A 32 4.49 5.90 2.07
N GLY A 33 5.00 6.91 2.78
CA GLY A 33 4.90 7.02 4.23
C GLY A 33 3.44 7.08 4.71
N ILE A 34 2.59 7.86 4.05
CA ILE A 34 1.15 7.93 4.37
C ILE A 34 0.47 6.58 4.14
N LEU A 35 0.75 5.90 3.03
CA LEU A 35 0.22 4.57 2.73
C LEU A 35 0.67 3.54 3.77
N THR A 36 1.94 3.59 4.19
CA THR A 36 2.48 2.72 5.24
C THR A 36 1.81 2.98 6.59
N ILE A 37 1.57 4.25 6.97
CA ILE A 37 0.81 4.60 8.17
C ILE A 37 -0.62 4.04 8.08
N GLY A 38 -1.31 4.26 6.95
CA GLY A 38 -2.65 3.71 6.72
C GLY A 38 -2.69 2.19 6.87
N PHE A 39 -1.68 1.49 6.34
CA PHE A 39 -1.55 0.05 6.46
C PHE A 39 -1.31 -0.39 7.91
N GLY A 40 -0.46 0.34 8.67
CA GLY A 40 -0.27 0.10 10.10
C GLY A 40 -1.56 0.31 10.92
N VAL A 41 -2.39 1.28 10.54
CA VAL A 41 -3.72 1.48 11.16
C VAL A 41 -4.65 0.29 10.85
N LEU A 42 -4.61 -0.27 9.65
CA LEU A 42 -5.38 -1.47 9.30
C LEU A 42 -4.96 -2.70 10.12
N MET A 43 -3.68 -2.81 10.50
CA MET A 43 -3.19 -3.86 11.41
C MET A 43 -3.81 -3.80 12.82
N LEU A 44 -4.38 -2.68 13.23
CA LEU A 44 -5.09 -2.58 14.51
C LEU A 44 -6.36 -3.45 14.54
N VAL A 45 -6.92 -3.80 13.37
CA VAL A 45 -8.11 -4.67 13.29
C VAL A 45 -7.76 -6.08 13.78
N PRO A 46 -6.79 -6.82 13.19
CA PRO A 46 -6.39 -8.13 13.72
C PRO A 46 -5.78 -8.06 15.11
N LEU A 47 -5.10 -6.96 15.48
CA LEU A 47 -4.64 -6.75 16.85
C LEU A 47 -5.81 -6.73 17.84
N SER A 48 -6.86 -5.96 17.55
CA SER A 48 -8.05 -5.91 18.40
C SER A 48 -8.75 -7.28 18.50
N LEU A 49 -8.75 -8.05 17.41
CA LEU A 49 -9.26 -9.40 17.39
C LEU A 49 -8.42 -10.33 18.28
N SER A 50 -7.09 -10.25 18.21
CA SER A 50 -6.19 -11.04 19.05
C SER A 50 -6.36 -10.73 20.55
N TRP A 51 -6.58 -9.46 20.92
CA TRP A 51 -6.90 -9.08 22.29
C TRP A 51 -8.27 -9.63 22.73
N ALA A 52 -9.28 -9.58 21.86
CA ALA A 52 -10.62 -10.06 22.17
C ALA A 52 -10.71 -11.58 22.33
N THR A 53 -9.95 -12.33 21.54
CA THR A 53 -9.94 -13.81 21.56
C THR A 53 -8.92 -14.40 22.52
N GLY A 54 -7.92 -13.61 22.94
CA GLY A 54 -6.83 -14.08 23.80
C GLY A 54 -5.94 -15.14 23.13
N ASP A 55 -5.82 -15.09 21.80
CA ASP A 55 -5.12 -16.11 21.00
C ASP A 55 -3.58 -16.07 21.07
N GLY A 56 -3.03 -15.12 21.84
CA GLY A 56 -1.60 -15.02 22.11
C GLY A 56 -0.76 -14.33 21.02
N ALA A 57 -1.37 -13.89 19.90
CA ALA A 57 -0.65 -13.23 18.82
C ALA A 57 -0.50 -11.70 19.02
N HIS A 58 -1.12 -11.12 20.06
CA HIS A 58 -1.15 -9.68 20.30
C HIS A 58 0.24 -9.04 20.35
N SER A 59 1.23 -9.69 21.00
CA SER A 59 2.59 -9.16 21.10
C SER A 59 3.26 -8.99 19.73
N ALA A 60 3.05 -9.95 18.82
CA ALA A 60 3.59 -9.87 17.46
C ALA A 60 2.94 -8.71 16.67
N TYR A 61 1.64 -8.48 16.88
CA TYR A 61 0.96 -7.33 16.26
C TYR A 61 1.40 -5.99 16.86
N ASP A 62 1.57 -5.91 18.18
CA ASP A 62 2.05 -4.68 18.84
C ASP A 62 3.40 -4.24 18.28
N GLU A 63 4.34 -5.17 18.14
CA GLU A 63 5.65 -4.91 17.54
C GLU A 63 5.51 -4.54 16.04
N ALA A 64 4.73 -5.29 15.26
CA ALA A 64 4.53 -5.03 13.85
C ALA A 64 3.90 -3.65 13.60
N VAL A 65 2.87 -3.28 14.35
CA VAL A 65 2.21 -1.98 14.29
C VAL A 65 3.19 -0.86 14.64
N LEU A 66 3.95 -1.01 15.73
CA LEU A 66 4.93 -0.02 16.16
C LEU A 66 5.99 0.22 15.08
N ILE A 67 6.56 -0.84 14.51
CA ILE A 67 7.57 -0.77 13.44
C ILE A 67 6.95 -0.08 12.21
N THR A 68 5.77 -0.50 11.80
CA THR A 68 5.09 0.02 10.59
C THR A 68 4.75 1.49 10.73
N LEU A 69 4.15 1.91 11.85
CA LEU A 69 3.79 3.31 12.10
C LEU A 69 5.03 4.19 12.25
N THR A 70 6.08 3.71 12.91
CA THR A 70 7.33 4.45 13.08
C THR A 70 8.03 4.65 11.73
N CYS A 71 8.19 3.60 10.94
CA CYS A 71 8.80 3.68 9.61
C CYS A 71 7.97 4.58 8.68
N GLY A 72 6.64 4.41 8.64
CA GLY A 72 5.75 5.25 7.84
C GLY A 72 5.80 6.71 8.28
N GLY A 73 5.79 6.97 9.59
CA GLY A 73 5.91 8.31 10.16
C GLY A 73 7.24 8.98 9.80
N LEU A 74 8.35 8.28 9.91
CA LEU A 74 9.67 8.79 9.52
C LEU A 74 9.71 9.13 8.03
N LEU A 75 9.22 8.24 7.14
CA LEU A 75 9.15 8.49 5.71
C LEU A 75 8.30 9.72 5.39
N ALA A 76 7.12 9.84 6.00
CA ALA A 76 6.21 10.97 5.79
C ALA A 76 6.82 12.30 6.28
N LEU A 77 7.46 12.30 7.46
CA LEU A 77 8.08 13.48 8.05
C LEU A 77 9.31 13.97 7.27
N MET A 78 10.18 13.05 6.84
CA MET A 78 11.38 13.39 6.08
C MET A 78 11.06 14.09 4.75
N ALA A 79 9.92 13.78 4.15
CA ALA A 79 9.52 14.28 2.85
C ALA A 79 8.44 15.41 2.89
N ARG A 80 7.96 15.80 4.06
CA ARG A 80 6.81 16.68 4.30
C ARG A 80 6.93 18.09 3.69
N HIS A 81 8.13 18.64 3.62
CA HIS A 81 8.35 20.05 3.24
C HIS A 81 8.43 20.31 1.73
N ARG A 82 8.33 19.31 0.86
CA ARG A 82 8.51 19.44 -0.57
C ARG A 82 7.27 18.98 -1.34
N ARG A 83 6.21 19.75 -1.23
CA ARG A 83 4.99 19.54 -2.03
C ARG A 83 5.22 20.02 -3.46
N ARG A 84 5.33 19.08 -4.36
CA ARG A 84 5.34 19.32 -5.81
C ARG A 84 4.38 18.30 -6.43
N GLU A 85 3.78 18.64 -7.58
CA GLU A 85 3.00 17.69 -8.36
C GLU A 85 3.88 16.53 -8.84
N MET A 86 3.35 15.30 -8.77
CA MET A 86 4.07 14.11 -9.19
C MET A 86 4.03 13.96 -10.71
N GLU A 87 5.16 13.61 -11.30
CA GLU A 87 5.23 13.20 -12.70
C GLU A 87 4.69 11.76 -12.86
N VAL A 88 4.23 11.41 -14.07
CA VAL A 88 3.72 10.07 -14.39
C VAL A 88 4.72 8.96 -14.00
N ARG A 89 6.01 9.19 -14.24
CA ARG A 89 7.10 8.25 -13.87
C ARG A 89 7.19 8.02 -12.36
N GLU A 90 6.97 9.07 -11.57
CA GLU A 90 6.99 9.01 -10.11
C GLU A 90 5.78 8.26 -9.56
N SER A 91 4.63 8.36 -10.23
CA SER A 91 3.44 7.57 -9.89
C SER A 91 3.66 6.07 -10.12
N PHE A 92 4.29 5.66 -11.22
CA PHE A 92 4.66 4.26 -11.43
C PHE A 92 5.65 3.76 -10.39
N LEU A 93 6.65 4.59 -10.04
CA LEU A 93 7.60 4.24 -8.99
C LEU A 93 6.91 4.09 -7.63
N LEU A 94 5.98 4.98 -7.28
CA LEU A 94 5.19 4.87 -6.06
C LEU A 94 4.43 3.55 -6.00
N VAL A 95 3.77 3.16 -7.09
CA VAL A 95 3.05 1.89 -7.18
C VAL A 95 3.99 0.70 -6.96
N ALA A 96 5.12 0.66 -7.70
CA ALA A 96 6.09 -0.42 -7.56
C ALA A 96 6.63 -0.54 -6.12
N LEU A 97 6.96 0.60 -5.51
CA LEU A 97 7.42 0.64 -4.11
C LEU A 97 6.32 0.23 -3.12
N THR A 98 5.08 0.64 -3.34
CA THR A 98 3.95 0.26 -2.49
C THR A 98 3.75 -1.26 -2.50
N TRP A 99 3.68 -1.87 -3.69
CA TRP A 99 3.51 -3.32 -3.84
C TRP A 99 4.73 -4.15 -3.42
N SER A 100 5.89 -3.53 -3.23
CA SER A 100 7.07 -4.20 -2.68
C SER A 100 7.21 -3.97 -1.17
N LEU A 101 6.90 -2.78 -0.68
CA LEU A 101 7.17 -2.39 0.70
C LEU A 101 6.04 -2.77 1.67
N LEU A 102 4.77 -2.59 1.27
CA LEU A 102 3.64 -2.96 2.14
C LEU A 102 3.64 -4.45 2.50
N PRO A 103 3.92 -5.40 1.58
CA PRO A 103 4.07 -6.80 1.96
C PRO A 103 5.16 -7.05 3.00
N ALA A 104 6.28 -6.28 2.97
CA ALA A 104 7.32 -6.42 3.97
C ALA A 104 6.82 -6.09 5.39
N PHE A 105 5.98 -5.05 5.52
CA PHE A 105 5.31 -4.76 6.79
C PHE A 105 4.21 -5.77 7.11
N GLY A 106 3.45 -6.23 6.11
CA GLY A 106 2.41 -7.25 6.26
C GLY A 106 2.96 -8.61 6.70
N ALA A 107 4.21 -8.90 6.40
CA ALA A 107 4.92 -10.11 6.81
C ALA A 107 5.30 -10.13 8.29
N LEU A 108 5.43 -8.95 8.92
CA LEU A 108 5.90 -8.84 10.31
C LEU A 108 5.09 -9.68 11.30
N PRO A 109 3.74 -9.64 11.33
CA PRO A 109 2.97 -10.46 12.26
C PRO A 109 3.23 -11.96 12.09
N PHE A 110 3.38 -12.44 10.86
CA PHE A 110 3.70 -13.85 10.59
C PHE A 110 5.08 -14.21 11.09
N TYR A 111 6.09 -13.42 10.74
CA TYR A 111 7.47 -13.64 11.09
C TYR A 111 7.72 -13.59 12.61
N LEU A 112 7.06 -12.67 13.30
CA LEU A 112 7.22 -12.49 14.75
C LEU A 112 6.46 -13.55 15.54
N TYR A 113 5.33 -14.05 15.02
CA TYR A 113 4.52 -15.06 15.71
C TYR A 113 4.99 -16.49 15.44
N ILE A 114 5.23 -16.83 14.16
CA ILE A 114 5.56 -18.19 13.72
C ILE A 114 7.09 -18.34 13.73
N ARG A 115 7.64 -18.86 14.83
CA ARG A 115 9.11 -18.92 15.06
C ARG A 115 9.89 -19.72 14.01
N GLU A 116 9.25 -20.69 13.36
CA GLU A 116 9.87 -21.56 12.36
C GLU A 116 9.78 -20.96 10.94
N LEU A 117 9.05 -19.87 10.77
CA LEU A 117 8.83 -19.26 9.46
C LEU A 117 10.03 -18.39 9.08
N SER A 118 10.60 -18.66 7.89
CA SER A 118 11.64 -17.78 7.36
C SER A 118 11.08 -16.42 6.95
N TRP A 119 11.94 -15.39 6.94
CA TRP A 119 11.53 -14.07 6.43
C TRP A 119 11.02 -14.14 4.99
N THR A 120 11.63 -14.97 4.15
CA THR A 120 11.24 -15.16 2.74
C THR A 120 9.82 -15.72 2.64
N ASP A 121 9.50 -16.71 3.47
CA ASP A 121 8.19 -17.34 3.49
C ASP A 121 7.11 -16.38 4.03
N ALA A 122 7.43 -15.64 5.11
CA ALA A 122 6.54 -14.60 5.63
C ALA A 122 6.26 -13.51 4.61
N TYR A 123 7.30 -13.07 3.89
CA TYR A 123 7.16 -12.08 2.82
C TYR A 123 6.36 -12.63 1.64
N PHE A 124 6.60 -13.88 1.23
CA PHE A 124 5.83 -14.56 0.19
C PHE A 124 4.34 -14.60 0.54
N GLU A 125 4.00 -14.99 1.78
CA GLU A 125 2.63 -15.05 2.27
C GLU A 125 1.95 -13.66 2.20
N ALA A 126 2.68 -12.62 2.62
CA ALA A 126 2.17 -11.24 2.58
C ALA A 126 2.02 -10.70 1.15
N VAL A 127 2.96 -11.01 0.24
CA VAL A 127 2.85 -10.67 -1.19
C VAL A 127 1.65 -11.38 -1.79
N SER A 128 1.51 -12.69 -1.54
CA SER A 128 0.39 -13.50 -2.03
C SER A 128 -0.95 -12.93 -1.55
N GLY A 129 -1.03 -12.52 -0.28
CA GLY A 129 -2.20 -11.86 0.28
C GLY A 129 -2.51 -10.55 -0.45
N LEU A 130 -1.60 -9.61 -0.44
CA LEU A 130 -1.84 -8.27 -1.00
C LEU A 130 -2.03 -8.27 -2.52
N THR A 131 -1.49 -9.25 -3.26
CA THR A 131 -1.75 -9.38 -4.70
C THR A 131 -2.98 -10.23 -5.02
N ALA A 132 -3.71 -10.68 -3.99
CA ALA A 132 -4.87 -11.58 -4.11
C ALA A 132 -4.55 -12.86 -4.92
N THR A 133 -3.31 -13.36 -4.84
CA THR A 133 -2.85 -14.57 -5.54
C THR A 133 -3.40 -15.84 -4.87
N GLY A 134 -3.50 -15.86 -3.53
CA GLY A 134 -4.02 -16.99 -2.77
C GLY A 134 -3.05 -18.16 -2.59
N ALA A 135 -1.80 -18.05 -3.06
CA ALA A 135 -0.78 -19.07 -2.81
C ALA A 135 -0.33 -19.03 -1.35
N THR A 136 -0.06 -20.18 -0.74
CA THR A 136 0.43 -20.26 0.65
C THR A 136 1.57 -21.25 0.79
N VAL A 137 2.52 -20.90 1.64
CA VAL A 137 3.60 -21.79 2.11
C VAL A 137 3.31 -22.31 3.52
N LEU A 138 2.24 -21.79 4.17
CA LEU A 138 1.84 -22.23 5.51
C LEU A 138 1.06 -23.53 5.43
N SER A 139 1.34 -24.43 6.36
CA SER A 139 0.61 -25.69 6.58
C SER A 139 -0.09 -25.66 7.93
N GLY A 140 -1.19 -26.41 8.08
CA GLY A 140 -1.92 -26.48 9.34
C GLY A 140 -2.61 -25.17 9.71
N LEU A 141 -3.21 -24.49 8.74
CA LEU A 141 -3.89 -23.20 8.91
C LEU A 141 -4.95 -23.23 10.01
N ASP A 142 -5.63 -24.36 10.20
CA ASP A 142 -6.65 -24.54 11.23
C ASP A 142 -6.10 -24.49 12.67
N GLN A 143 -4.78 -24.67 12.83
CA GLN A 143 -4.10 -24.61 14.12
C GLN A 143 -3.53 -23.21 14.44
N LEU A 144 -3.54 -22.32 13.45
CA LEU A 144 -3.06 -20.95 13.65
C LEU A 144 -4.09 -20.12 14.43
N PRO A 145 -3.64 -19.12 15.19
CA PRO A 145 -4.52 -18.14 15.82
C PRO A 145 -5.51 -17.53 14.85
N LEU A 146 -6.73 -17.29 15.35
CA LEU A 146 -7.78 -16.68 14.56
C LEU A 146 -7.34 -15.34 13.97
N SER A 147 -6.63 -14.53 14.73
CA SER A 147 -6.12 -13.22 14.27
C SER A 147 -5.11 -13.34 13.14
N ILE A 148 -4.22 -14.35 13.18
CA ILE A 148 -3.21 -14.60 12.12
C ILE A 148 -3.91 -15.03 10.81
N ASN A 149 -4.86 -15.97 10.90
CA ASN A 149 -5.68 -16.36 9.73
C ASN A 149 -6.51 -15.21 9.19
N PHE A 150 -7.11 -14.42 10.09
CA PHE A 150 -7.86 -13.23 9.72
C PHE A 150 -6.95 -12.22 8.99
N TRP A 151 -5.73 -11.95 9.51
CA TRP A 151 -4.80 -11.04 8.84
C TRP A 151 -4.43 -11.48 7.44
N ARG A 152 -4.18 -12.77 7.26
CA ARG A 152 -3.86 -13.38 5.96
C ARG A 152 -4.97 -13.12 4.94
N THR A 153 -6.21 -13.44 5.29
CA THR A 153 -7.37 -13.25 4.40
C THR A 153 -7.75 -11.79 4.24
N PHE A 154 -7.59 -10.97 5.29
CA PHE A 154 -7.84 -9.54 5.26
C PHE A 154 -6.89 -8.82 4.32
N MET A 155 -5.62 -9.28 4.20
CA MET A 155 -4.71 -8.74 3.18
C MET A 155 -5.19 -9.03 1.75
N HIS A 156 -5.81 -10.19 1.48
CA HIS A 156 -6.43 -10.47 0.17
C HIS A 156 -7.54 -9.45 -0.13
N TRP A 157 -8.36 -9.19 0.87
CA TRP A 157 -9.46 -8.23 0.73
C TRP A 157 -8.97 -6.80 0.48
N ILE A 158 -7.98 -6.33 1.25
CA ILE A 158 -7.34 -5.02 1.05
C ILE A 158 -6.67 -4.95 -0.33
N GLY A 159 -5.96 -6.01 -0.70
CA GLY A 159 -5.22 -6.10 -1.96
C GLY A 159 -6.11 -6.07 -3.18
N GLY A 160 -7.20 -6.82 -3.17
CA GLY A 160 -8.21 -6.81 -4.24
C GLY A 160 -8.79 -5.42 -4.47
N LEU A 161 -9.12 -4.70 -3.39
CA LEU A 161 -9.53 -3.30 -3.44
C LEU A 161 -8.43 -2.37 -3.98
N GLY A 162 -7.19 -2.58 -3.51
CA GLY A 162 -6.03 -1.78 -3.93
C GLY A 162 -5.78 -1.87 -5.44
N VAL A 163 -5.85 -3.07 -6.03
CA VAL A 163 -5.70 -3.28 -7.47
C VAL A 163 -6.81 -2.59 -8.27
N VAL A 164 -8.06 -2.66 -7.82
CA VAL A 164 -9.19 -2.01 -8.49
C VAL A 164 -9.04 -0.49 -8.49
N VAL A 165 -8.68 0.10 -7.35
CA VAL A 165 -8.46 1.56 -7.24
C VAL A 165 -7.28 1.98 -8.11
N LEU A 166 -6.20 1.19 -8.12
CA LEU A 166 -5.03 1.44 -8.94
C LEU A 166 -5.36 1.41 -10.44
N ALA A 167 -6.12 0.41 -10.90
CA ALA A 167 -6.54 0.30 -12.28
C ALA A 167 -7.35 1.54 -12.71
N VAL A 168 -8.32 1.98 -11.89
CA VAL A 168 -9.13 3.17 -12.17
C VAL A 168 -8.27 4.44 -12.19
N ALA A 169 -7.24 4.54 -11.36
CA ALA A 169 -6.34 5.69 -11.31
C ALA A 169 -5.39 5.74 -12.52
N ILE A 170 -4.91 4.58 -12.99
CA ILE A 170 -3.91 4.50 -14.08
C ILE A 170 -4.56 4.54 -15.47
N LEU A 171 -5.74 3.95 -15.66
CA LEU A 171 -6.43 3.90 -16.96
C LEU A 171 -6.54 5.28 -17.66
N PRO A 172 -6.89 6.37 -16.98
CA PRO A 172 -6.93 7.70 -17.59
C PRO A 172 -5.54 8.23 -17.97
N LEU A 173 -4.48 7.84 -17.24
CA LEU A 173 -3.09 8.26 -17.51
C LEU A 173 -2.53 7.57 -18.76
N LEU A 174 -2.99 6.35 -19.06
CA LEU A 174 -2.61 5.58 -20.25
C LEU A 174 -3.37 6.00 -21.53
N GLY A 175 -4.26 7.00 -21.44
CA GLY A 175 -5.01 7.49 -22.60
C GLY A 175 -6.17 6.57 -23.04
N PHE A 176 -6.46 5.51 -22.30
CA PHE A 176 -7.64 4.67 -22.49
C PHE A 176 -8.91 5.40 -22.03
N GLY A 177 -9.36 6.36 -22.78
CA GLY A 177 -10.53 7.19 -22.41
C GLY A 177 -10.85 8.29 -23.42
N GLY A 178 -10.37 8.17 -24.65
CA GLY A 178 -10.75 9.08 -25.74
C GLY A 178 -10.15 10.48 -25.69
N ARG A 179 -9.19 10.75 -24.79
CA ARG A 179 -8.60 12.08 -24.61
C ARG A 179 -7.70 12.52 -25.77
N SER A 180 -7.09 11.61 -26.52
CA SER A 180 -6.24 11.97 -27.66
C SER A 180 -7.06 12.42 -28.86
N MET A 181 -8.28 11.93 -29.04
CA MET A 181 -9.15 12.36 -30.13
C MET A 181 -9.83 13.71 -29.85
N LEU A 182 -10.28 13.97 -28.62
CA LEU A 182 -10.93 15.24 -28.26
C LEU A 182 -9.97 16.43 -28.18
N LYS A 183 -8.68 16.20 -27.93
CA LYS A 183 -7.66 17.27 -27.93
C LYS A 183 -7.34 17.79 -29.33
N ALA A 184 -7.60 17.01 -30.39
CA ALA A 184 -7.36 17.41 -31.76
C ALA A 184 -8.48 18.30 -32.32
N GLU A 185 -9.67 18.30 -31.73
CA GLU A 185 -10.85 18.98 -32.28
C GLU A 185 -11.34 20.24 -31.51
N THR A 186 -10.75 20.53 -30.33
CA THR A 186 -11.19 21.74 -29.59
C THR A 186 -10.00 22.59 -29.16
N PRO A 187 -9.72 23.71 -29.84
CA PRO A 187 -8.75 24.71 -29.39
C PRO A 187 -9.38 25.58 -28.28
N GLY A 188 -9.04 25.33 -27.04
CA GLY A 188 -9.46 26.13 -25.89
C GLY A 188 -8.85 25.64 -24.58
N PRO A 189 -8.59 26.50 -23.57
CA PRO A 189 -8.01 26.09 -22.29
C PRO A 189 -9.06 25.36 -21.47
N MET A 190 -9.25 24.06 -21.70
CA MET A 190 -10.05 23.22 -20.81
C MET A 190 -9.24 22.92 -19.56
N LYS A 191 -9.67 23.51 -18.46
CA LYS A 191 -9.12 23.28 -17.11
C LYS A 191 -9.16 21.77 -16.78
N ASP A 192 -8.03 21.23 -16.37
CA ASP A 192 -7.82 19.84 -15.94
C ASP A 192 -8.66 19.42 -14.71
N SER A 193 -9.51 20.31 -14.20
CA SER A 193 -10.27 20.17 -12.96
C SER A 193 -11.40 19.13 -12.97
N LYS A 194 -11.78 18.56 -14.13
CA LYS A 194 -12.95 17.65 -14.23
C LYS A 194 -12.65 16.15 -14.18
N VAL A 195 -11.39 15.73 -14.13
CA VAL A 195 -11.03 14.30 -14.14
C VAL A 195 -10.91 13.74 -12.73
N THR A 196 -10.35 14.50 -11.81
CA THR A 196 -10.16 14.08 -10.41
C THR A 196 -11.48 13.74 -9.69
N PRO A 197 -12.58 14.54 -9.81
CA PRO A 197 -13.86 14.17 -9.21
C PRO A 197 -14.43 12.86 -9.74
N ARG A 198 -14.34 12.62 -11.06
CA ARG A 198 -14.84 11.39 -11.69
C ARG A 198 -14.12 10.14 -11.20
N ILE A 199 -12.79 10.18 -11.04
CA ILE A 199 -12.00 9.05 -10.53
C ILE A 199 -12.42 8.73 -9.10
N THR A 200 -12.58 9.75 -8.26
CA THR A 200 -12.99 9.59 -6.86
C THR A 200 -14.40 9.01 -6.74
N GLU A 201 -15.35 9.46 -7.56
CA GLU A 201 -16.71 8.93 -7.56
C GLU A 201 -16.75 7.49 -8.05
N THR A 202 -16.01 7.14 -9.11
CA THR A 202 -15.89 5.78 -9.60
C THR A 202 -15.28 4.88 -8.54
N ALA A 203 -14.19 5.29 -7.87
CA ALA A 203 -13.58 4.54 -6.81
C ALA A 203 -14.55 4.30 -5.64
N LYS A 204 -15.31 5.31 -5.21
CA LYS A 204 -16.35 5.16 -4.18
C LYS A 204 -17.43 4.16 -4.59
N GLY A 205 -17.90 4.22 -5.84
CA GLY A 205 -18.88 3.27 -6.35
C GLY A 205 -18.37 1.82 -6.31
N LEU A 206 -17.12 1.61 -6.74
CA LEU A 206 -16.47 0.29 -6.69
C LEU A 206 -16.31 -0.22 -5.25
N TRP A 207 -15.97 0.66 -4.30
CA TRP A 207 -15.90 0.31 -2.88
C TRP A 207 -17.25 -0.19 -2.36
N VAL A 208 -18.33 0.50 -2.68
CA VAL A 208 -19.69 0.10 -2.24
C VAL A 208 -20.06 -1.27 -2.82
N VAL A 209 -19.84 -1.47 -4.13
CA VAL A 209 -20.11 -2.77 -4.77
C VAL A 209 -19.28 -3.88 -4.14
N TYR A 210 -17.99 -3.64 -3.88
CA TYR A 210 -17.11 -4.61 -3.26
C TYR A 210 -17.57 -5.02 -1.85
N LEU A 211 -17.99 -4.04 -1.04
CA LEU A 211 -18.55 -4.28 0.29
C LEU A 211 -19.85 -5.08 0.22
N ILE A 212 -20.75 -4.74 -0.70
CA ILE A 212 -22.02 -5.46 -0.89
C ILE A 212 -21.75 -6.92 -1.29
N LEU A 213 -20.84 -7.16 -2.23
CA LEU A 213 -20.45 -8.50 -2.67
C LEU A 213 -19.81 -9.30 -1.54
N THR A 214 -18.92 -8.70 -0.76
CA THR A 214 -18.32 -9.35 0.43
C THR A 214 -19.40 -9.76 1.43
N LEU A 215 -20.33 -8.87 1.75
CA LEU A 215 -21.42 -9.15 2.67
C LEU A 215 -22.34 -10.26 2.13
N ALA A 216 -22.71 -10.19 0.85
CA ALA A 216 -23.56 -11.20 0.21
C ALA A 216 -22.90 -12.58 0.21
N CYS A 217 -21.58 -12.65 -0.08
CA CYS A 217 -20.81 -13.88 -0.03
C CYS A 217 -20.73 -14.45 1.39
N THR A 218 -20.41 -13.61 2.38
CA THR A 218 -20.35 -13.99 3.80
C THR A 218 -21.70 -14.58 4.26
N LEU A 219 -22.81 -13.88 3.97
CA LEU A 219 -24.14 -14.35 4.35
C LEU A 219 -24.50 -15.64 3.62
N GLY A 220 -24.22 -15.75 2.33
CA GLY A 220 -24.48 -16.96 1.54
C GLY A 220 -23.74 -18.18 2.11
N LEU A 221 -22.46 -18.05 2.44
CA LEU A 221 -21.66 -19.11 3.06
C LEU A 221 -22.18 -19.46 4.47
N HIS A 222 -22.57 -18.45 5.24
CA HIS A 222 -23.14 -18.68 6.57
C HIS A 222 -24.46 -19.44 6.50
N TYR A 223 -25.37 -19.06 5.59
CA TYR A 223 -26.62 -19.80 5.37
C TYR A 223 -26.41 -21.22 4.82
N ALA A 224 -25.28 -21.46 4.12
CA ALA A 224 -24.89 -22.80 3.70
C ALA A 224 -24.33 -23.67 4.85
N GLY A 225 -24.29 -23.16 6.09
CA GLY A 225 -23.90 -23.89 7.29
C GLY A 225 -22.48 -23.62 7.79
N MET A 226 -21.77 -22.65 7.21
CA MET A 226 -20.42 -22.29 7.66
C MET A 226 -20.46 -21.37 8.88
N PRO A 227 -19.58 -21.55 9.90
CA PRO A 227 -19.43 -20.59 11.00
C PRO A 227 -19.19 -19.16 10.48
N LEU A 228 -19.72 -18.16 11.16
CA LEU A 228 -19.68 -16.77 10.67
C LEU A 228 -18.25 -16.26 10.39
N TRP A 229 -17.29 -16.60 11.27
CA TRP A 229 -15.90 -16.21 11.10
C TRP A 229 -15.24 -16.85 9.87
N ASP A 230 -15.50 -18.15 9.67
CA ASP A 230 -14.98 -18.86 8.51
C ASP A 230 -15.62 -18.34 7.22
N ALA A 231 -16.94 -18.08 7.25
CA ALA A 231 -17.67 -17.48 6.14
C ALA A 231 -17.10 -16.10 5.76
N LEU A 232 -16.74 -15.27 6.75
CA LEU A 232 -16.11 -13.97 6.52
C LEU A 232 -14.72 -14.12 5.92
N MET A 233 -13.88 -15.00 6.46
CA MET A 233 -12.53 -15.24 5.96
C MET A 233 -12.52 -15.85 4.55
N HIS A 234 -13.53 -16.63 4.19
CA HIS A 234 -13.69 -17.16 2.82
C HIS A 234 -14.28 -16.14 1.84
N ALA A 235 -14.98 -15.13 2.34
CA ALA A 235 -15.50 -14.05 1.52
C ALA A 235 -14.45 -12.99 1.18
N PHE A 236 -13.34 -12.94 1.92
CA PHE A 236 -12.21 -12.05 1.69
C PHE A 236 -11.29 -12.59 0.58
#